data_92fad22d0d581fe01af195299c432de0
#
_entry.id   92fad22d0d581fe01af195299c432de0
#
_cell.length_a   1.000
_cell.length_b   1.000
_cell.length_c   1.000
_cell.angle_alpha   90.00
_cell.angle_beta   90.00
_cell.angle_gamma   90.00
#
_symmetry.space_group_name_H-M   'P 1'
#
loop_
_entity.id
_entity.type
_entity.pdbx_description
1 polymer ?
#
loop_
_entity_poly.entity_id
_entity_poly.type
_entity_poly.pdbx_seq_one_letter_code
_entity_poly.pdbx_strand_id
1 'polypeptide(L)'
;MNLYYNGVDIYGDVSVNYCVHEMFAEKQADTLVIRFNDTKGTWSKWQPAEGDTVQFKEGASDTGKMFVHSMKPENGLFTIRAMSMPKSGKTKKSKSWEGVRFLQLANEFAGNHGLTFQNYGCTDQVYPYIKQDNETDFALFHRLCTLEGCQMLIFDGKLLAYNEQYIEGQTPAGSLSVDENGVFSYEDNRGGMYGSCEIASGSYSGKFIANSSNSSVLRPAVPIQVTSNAEAARFAKGLLRNANKFARSGYFSKSLMTGYAA
;
A
#
# COMPACT_ATOMS: atom_id res chain seq x y z
N MET A 1 -20.00 -15.43 8.60
CA MET A 1 -19.82 -14.11 7.97
C MET A 1 -20.24 -13.03 8.95
N ASN A 2 -19.51 -11.92 9.04
CA ASN A 2 -19.86 -10.73 9.80
C ASN A 2 -19.65 -9.50 8.93
N LEU A 3 -20.50 -8.50 9.07
CA LEU A 3 -20.38 -7.21 8.41
C LEU A 3 -20.52 -6.11 9.47
N TYR A 4 -19.42 -5.45 9.76
CA TYR A 4 -19.42 -4.34 10.70
C TYR A 4 -19.58 -3.02 9.95
N TYR A 5 -20.53 -2.22 10.38
CA TYR A 5 -20.71 -0.83 9.95
C TYR A 5 -20.62 0.09 11.15
N ASN A 6 -19.65 1.02 11.15
CA ASN A 6 -19.31 1.84 12.31
C ASN A 6 -19.11 1.01 13.59
N GLY A 7 -18.54 -0.20 13.47
CA GLY A 7 -18.28 -1.11 14.58
C GLY A 7 -19.46 -1.98 15.03
N VAL A 8 -20.63 -1.82 14.43
CA VAL A 8 -21.83 -2.63 14.74
C VAL A 8 -21.97 -3.74 13.70
N ASP A 9 -22.12 -4.99 14.14
CA ASP A 9 -22.39 -6.11 13.22
C ASP A 9 -23.83 -6.02 12.72
N ILE A 10 -23.98 -5.79 11.42
CA ILE A 10 -25.27 -5.65 10.73
C ILE A 10 -25.55 -6.77 9.75
N TYR A 11 -24.75 -7.85 9.75
CA TYR A 11 -24.87 -8.91 8.75
C TYR A 11 -26.26 -9.55 8.72
N GLY A 12 -26.90 -9.68 9.88
CA GLY A 12 -28.26 -10.22 10.03
C GLY A 12 -29.36 -9.26 9.55
N ASP A 13 -29.08 -7.96 9.43
CA ASP A 13 -30.06 -6.92 9.11
C ASP A 13 -30.08 -6.58 7.62
N VAL A 14 -29.07 -7.00 6.86
CA VAL A 14 -28.88 -6.69 5.43
C VAL A 14 -28.79 -7.94 4.58
N SER A 15 -29.08 -7.81 3.30
CA SER A 15 -28.92 -8.89 2.32
C SER A 15 -27.77 -8.54 1.38
N VAL A 16 -26.60 -9.15 1.61
CA VAL A 16 -25.43 -8.99 0.75
C VAL A 16 -25.66 -9.75 -0.57
N ASN A 17 -25.54 -9.05 -1.70
CA ASN A 17 -25.63 -9.63 -3.04
C ASN A 17 -24.26 -10.13 -3.50
N TYR A 18 -23.24 -9.28 -3.44
CA TYR A 18 -21.84 -9.66 -3.62
C TYR A 18 -20.89 -8.75 -2.82
N CYS A 19 -19.70 -9.28 -2.58
CA CYS A 19 -18.61 -8.56 -1.95
C CYS A 19 -17.32 -8.82 -2.75
N VAL A 20 -16.60 -7.75 -3.11
CA VAL A 20 -15.29 -7.84 -3.77
C VAL A 20 -14.30 -7.04 -2.97
N HIS A 21 -13.23 -7.67 -2.51
CA HIS A 21 -12.10 -7.05 -1.85
C HIS A 21 -10.86 -7.19 -2.72
N GLU A 22 -10.27 -6.07 -3.11
CA GLU A 22 -9.01 -6.01 -3.84
C GLU A 22 -7.92 -5.50 -2.91
N MET A 23 -6.88 -6.28 -2.73
CA MET A 23 -5.73 -5.97 -1.89
C MET A 23 -4.54 -5.62 -2.75
N PHE A 24 -3.81 -4.58 -2.36
CA PHE A 24 -2.62 -4.10 -3.07
C PHE A 24 -1.43 -4.09 -2.11
N ALA A 25 -0.34 -4.72 -2.52
CA ALA A 25 0.89 -4.71 -1.71
C ALA A 25 1.58 -3.34 -1.72
N GLU A 26 1.29 -2.47 -2.70
CA GLU A 26 1.91 -1.15 -2.81
C GLU A 26 1.12 -0.19 -3.73
N LYS A 27 1.43 1.10 -3.64
CA LYS A 27 0.98 2.19 -4.54
C LYS A 27 -0.51 2.52 -4.51
N GLN A 28 -1.35 1.59 -4.13
CA GLN A 28 -2.80 1.79 -4.09
C GLN A 28 -3.33 1.40 -2.73
N ALA A 29 -4.42 2.03 -2.32
CA ALA A 29 -5.19 1.61 -1.16
C ALA A 29 -6.07 0.42 -1.54
N ASP A 30 -6.23 -0.53 -0.61
CA ASP A 30 -7.17 -1.62 -0.78
C ASP A 30 -8.58 -1.08 -1.03
N THR A 31 -9.34 -1.78 -1.85
CA THR A 31 -10.71 -1.40 -2.18
C THR A 31 -11.69 -2.50 -1.80
N LEU A 32 -12.87 -2.09 -1.35
CA LEU A 32 -13.97 -2.97 -0.99
C LEU A 32 -15.24 -2.48 -1.68
N VAL A 33 -15.88 -3.36 -2.43
CA VAL A 33 -17.18 -3.11 -3.04
C VAL A 33 -18.17 -4.11 -2.49
N ILE A 34 -19.19 -3.62 -1.79
CA ILE A 34 -20.29 -4.46 -1.31
C ILE A 34 -21.59 -3.98 -1.96
N ARG A 35 -22.32 -4.90 -2.55
CA ARG A 35 -23.66 -4.65 -3.09
C ARG A 35 -24.69 -5.38 -2.27
N PHE A 36 -25.76 -4.68 -1.94
CA PHE A 36 -26.87 -5.17 -1.12
C PHE A 36 -28.14 -5.23 -1.94
N ASN A 37 -28.99 -6.21 -1.63
CA ASN A 37 -30.40 -6.17 -2.01
C ASN A 37 -31.12 -5.26 -0.99
N ASP A 38 -31.64 -4.12 -1.44
CA ASP A 38 -32.23 -3.08 -0.58
C ASP A 38 -33.67 -2.74 -1.02
N THR A 39 -34.46 -3.75 -1.32
CA THR A 39 -35.87 -3.58 -1.73
C THR A 39 -36.74 -2.88 -0.68
N LYS A 40 -36.33 -2.93 0.60
CA LYS A 40 -37.03 -2.27 1.72
C LYS A 40 -36.52 -0.84 1.99
N GLY A 41 -35.48 -0.39 1.31
CA GLY A 41 -34.86 0.92 1.50
C GLY A 41 -34.20 1.06 2.87
N THR A 42 -33.63 -0.01 3.42
CA THR A 42 -32.98 -0.02 4.75
C THR A 42 -31.81 0.96 4.77
N TRP A 43 -30.95 0.93 3.77
CA TRP A 43 -29.81 1.82 3.65
C TRP A 43 -30.20 3.30 3.55
N SER A 44 -31.27 3.61 2.83
CA SER A 44 -31.80 4.97 2.75
C SER A 44 -32.30 5.48 4.10
N LYS A 45 -32.84 4.59 4.95
CA LYS A 45 -33.27 4.94 6.32
C LYS A 45 -32.09 5.13 7.27
N TRP A 46 -31.02 4.35 7.11
CA TRP A 46 -29.82 4.43 7.96
C TRP A 46 -28.91 5.62 7.61
N GLN A 47 -29.09 6.20 6.42
CA GLN A 47 -28.35 7.38 5.96
C GLN A 47 -26.83 7.24 6.08
N PRO A 48 -26.22 6.23 5.46
CA PRO A 48 -24.78 6.05 5.48
C PRO A 48 -24.06 7.27 4.90
N ALA A 49 -22.88 7.57 5.44
CA ALA A 49 -22.10 8.74 5.07
C ALA A 49 -20.70 8.39 4.56
N GLU A 50 -20.13 9.28 3.75
CA GLU A 50 -18.72 9.19 3.36
C GLU A 50 -17.84 9.38 4.60
N GLY A 51 -16.87 8.47 4.79
CA GLY A 51 -16.00 8.42 5.96
C GLY A 51 -16.48 7.48 7.06
N ASP A 52 -17.72 6.97 7.00
CA ASP A 52 -18.14 5.85 7.85
C ASP A 52 -17.23 4.65 7.64
N THR A 53 -17.19 3.72 8.61
CA THR A 53 -16.34 2.57 8.52
C THR A 53 -17.12 1.29 8.20
N VAL A 54 -16.53 0.44 7.38
CA VAL A 54 -17.06 -0.88 7.05
C VAL A 54 -15.95 -1.92 7.14
N GLN A 55 -16.29 -3.12 7.63
CA GLN A 55 -15.39 -4.27 7.67
C GLN A 55 -16.20 -5.53 7.38
N PHE A 56 -15.69 -6.37 6.49
CA PHE A 56 -16.32 -7.65 6.15
C PHE A 56 -15.40 -8.80 6.55
N LYS A 57 -15.97 -9.81 7.23
CA LYS A 57 -15.25 -11.01 7.67
C LYS A 57 -15.95 -12.27 7.19
N GLU A 58 -15.16 -13.20 6.64
CA GLU A 58 -15.62 -14.51 6.26
C GLU A 58 -14.57 -15.58 6.60
N GLY A 59 -14.86 -16.42 7.57
CA GLY A 59 -13.87 -17.38 8.10
C GLY A 59 -12.65 -16.64 8.66
N ALA A 60 -11.47 -16.91 8.11
CA ALA A 60 -10.24 -16.24 8.47
C ALA A 60 -9.92 -15.03 7.57
N SER A 61 -10.70 -14.77 6.52
CA SER A 61 -10.57 -13.57 5.70
C SER A 61 -11.18 -12.36 6.40
N ASP A 62 -10.44 -11.26 6.44
CA ASP A 62 -10.83 -10.01 7.07
C ASP A 62 -10.37 -8.85 6.19
N THR A 63 -11.27 -7.98 5.77
CA THR A 63 -10.92 -6.79 4.99
C THR A 63 -10.18 -5.75 5.82
N GLY A 64 -10.14 -5.92 7.14
CA GLY A 64 -9.75 -4.85 8.03
C GLY A 64 -10.76 -3.69 8.00
N LYS A 65 -10.45 -2.64 8.75
CA LYS A 65 -11.24 -1.42 8.79
C LYS A 65 -11.07 -0.64 7.49
N MET A 66 -12.16 -0.46 6.76
CA MET A 66 -12.24 0.30 5.51
C MET A 66 -13.10 1.55 5.71
N PHE A 67 -12.83 2.61 4.95
CA PHE A 67 -13.57 3.87 5.02
C PHE A 67 -14.49 4.01 3.80
N VAL A 68 -15.77 4.26 4.02
CA VAL A 68 -16.75 4.47 2.95
C VAL A 68 -16.34 5.68 2.12
N HIS A 69 -16.20 5.49 0.83
CA HIS A 69 -15.77 6.49 -0.13
C HIS A 69 -16.88 6.96 -1.05
N SER A 70 -17.75 6.05 -1.46
CA SER A 70 -18.93 6.39 -2.24
C SER A 70 -20.06 5.39 -2.02
N MET A 71 -21.27 5.86 -2.24
CA MET A 71 -22.49 5.08 -2.10
C MET A 71 -23.34 5.29 -3.35
N LYS A 72 -23.99 4.23 -3.82
CA LYS A 72 -24.86 4.26 -5.00
C LYS A 72 -26.16 3.54 -4.69
N PRO A 73 -27.26 4.26 -4.39
CA PRO A 73 -28.59 3.68 -4.40
C PRO A 73 -29.03 3.41 -5.87
N GLU A 74 -29.62 2.26 -6.07
CA GLU A 74 -30.23 1.85 -7.33
C GLU A 74 -31.60 1.22 -7.04
N ASN A 75 -32.38 0.91 -8.06
CA ASN A 75 -33.75 0.37 -7.89
C ASN A 75 -33.69 -1.00 -7.16
N GLY A 76 -34.00 -1.01 -5.86
CA GLY A 76 -33.94 -2.21 -5.01
C GLY A 76 -32.52 -2.71 -4.66
N LEU A 77 -31.49 -1.93 -4.96
CA LEU A 77 -30.10 -2.25 -4.69
C LEU A 77 -29.41 -1.05 -4.03
N PHE A 78 -28.35 -1.35 -3.25
CA PHE A 78 -27.48 -0.33 -2.67
C PHE A 78 -26.03 -0.81 -2.74
N THR A 79 -25.12 0.04 -3.22
CA THR A 79 -23.70 -0.31 -3.34
C THR A 79 -22.88 0.62 -2.48
N ILE A 80 -22.04 0.05 -1.62
CA ILE A 80 -20.99 0.77 -0.88
C ILE A 80 -19.66 0.48 -1.53
N ARG A 81 -18.84 1.53 -1.73
CA ARG A 81 -17.44 1.42 -2.07
C ARG A 81 -16.62 2.02 -0.95
N ALA A 82 -15.69 1.26 -0.43
CA ALA A 82 -14.80 1.67 0.64
C ALA A 82 -13.33 1.46 0.24
N MET A 83 -12.43 2.15 0.94
CA MET A 83 -10.98 2.08 0.76
C MET A 83 -10.32 1.95 2.12
N SER A 84 -9.14 1.31 2.18
CA SER A 84 -8.34 1.25 3.41
C SER A 84 -7.83 2.64 3.85
N MET A 85 -7.69 3.58 2.91
CA MET A 85 -7.22 4.94 3.16
C MET A 85 -8.37 5.85 3.60
N PRO A 86 -8.23 6.58 4.74
CA PRO A 86 -9.22 7.56 5.17
C PRO A 86 -9.29 8.75 4.21
N LYS A 87 -10.45 9.42 4.14
CA LYS A 87 -10.69 10.58 3.26
C LYS A 87 -9.67 11.70 3.45
N SER A 88 -9.26 11.96 4.69
CA SER A 88 -8.24 12.97 5.01
C SER A 88 -6.90 12.74 4.30
N GLY A 89 -6.58 11.49 3.94
CA GLY A 89 -5.37 11.13 3.20
C GLY A 89 -5.27 11.73 1.79
N LYS A 90 -6.37 12.29 1.25
CA LYS A 90 -6.39 13.00 -0.03
C LYS A 90 -6.05 14.48 0.08
N THR A 91 -5.93 15.01 1.30
CA THR A 91 -5.66 16.43 1.54
C THR A 91 -4.20 16.76 1.24
N LYS A 92 -3.98 17.66 0.29
CA LYS A 92 -2.65 18.16 -0.04
C LYS A 92 -2.23 19.23 0.95
N LYS A 93 -0.94 19.26 1.27
CA LYS A 93 -0.33 20.20 2.20
C LYS A 93 1.03 20.68 1.66
N SER A 94 1.50 21.80 2.20
CA SER A 94 2.88 22.25 2.04
C SER A 94 3.48 22.47 3.42
N LYS A 95 4.55 21.77 3.71
CA LYS A 95 5.27 21.79 4.99
C LYS A 95 6.73 21.42 4.76
N SER A 96 7.61 21.82 5.67
CA SER A 96 9.01 21.38 5.67
C SER A 96 9.41 20.90 7.07
N TRP A 97 10.39 20.03 7.09
CA TRP A 97 11.00 19.50 8.31
C TRP A 97 12.51 19.59 8.18
N GLU A 98 13.18 19.89 9.30
CA GLU A 98 14.63 19.91 9.44
C GLU A 98 15.05 18.87 10.47
N GLY A 99 16.11 18.09 10.17
CA GLY A 99 16.64 17.07 11.06
C GLY A 99 15.64 15.97 11.44
N VAL A 100 14.73 15.63 10.53
CA VAL A 100 13.62 14.70 10.81
C VAL A 100 14.01 13.25 10.52
N ARG A 101 13.46 12.31 11.29
CA ARG A 101 13.68 10.88 11.10
C ARG A 101 12.54 10.25 10.26
N PHE A 102 12.90 9.20 9.52
CA PHE A 102 11.95 8.45 8.68
C PHE A 102 10.75 7.91 9.47
N LEU A 103 11.03 7.24 10.61
CA LEU A 103 9.94 6.68 11.43
C LEU A 103 9.15 7.77 12.18
N GLN A 104 9.76 8.91 12.45
CA GLN A 104 9.07 10.07 13.03
C GLN A 104 8.04 10.63 12.04
N LEU A 105 8.42 10.81 10.76
CA LEU A 105 7.49 11.24 9.71
C LEU A 105 6.35 10.24 9.53
N ALA A 106 6.66 8.94 9.53
CA ALA A 106 5.65 7.90 9.42
C ALA A 106 4.61 7.96 10.54
N ASN A 107 5.06 8.14 11.79
CA ASN A 107 4.18 8.30 12.95
C ASN A 107 3.33 9.59 12.85
N GLU A 108 3.95 10.70 12.45
CA GLU A 108 3.23 11.97 12.25
C GLU A 108 2.13 11.82 11.19
N PHE A 109 2.47 11.22 10.04
CA PHE A 109 1.50 11.03 8.95
C PHE A 109 0.38 10.07 9.34
N ALA A 110 0.70 8.97 10.02
CA ALA A 110 -0.32 8.08 10.55
C ALA A 110 -1.28 8.83 11.50
N GLY A 111 -0.73 9.54 12.48
CA GLY A 111 -1.49 10.31 13.47
C GLY A 111 -2.37 11.39 12.84
N ASN A 112 -1.90 12.11 11.80
CA ASN A 112 -2.66 13.12 11.07
C ASN A 112 -3.96 12.58 10.46
N HIS A 113 -4.02 11.26 10.23
CA HIS A 113 -5.14 10.58 9.57
C HIS A 113 -5.87 9.59 10.46
N GLY A 114 -5.60 9.60 11.78
CA GLY A 114 -6.25 8.70 12.73
C GLY A 114 -5.86 7.24 12.57
N LEU A 115 -4.66 6.99 12.02
CA LEU A 115 -4.05 5.68 11.87
C LEU A 115 -2.98 5.47 12.94
N THR A 116 -2.66 4.21 13.22
CA THR A 116 -1.44 3.85 13.95
C THR A 116 -0.34 3.48 12.97
N PHE A 117 0.94 3.58 13.40
CA PHE A 117 2.06 3.21 12.55
C PHE A 117 2.69 1.89 12.98
N GLN A 118 3.08 1.05 12.01
CA GLN A 118 3.88 -0.16 12.24
C GLN A 118 5.03 -0.24 11.23
N ASN A 119 6.22 -0.65 11.72
CA ASN A 119 7.43 -0.79 10.91
C ASN A 119 7.86 -2.26 10.82
N TYR A 120 8.13 -2.73 9.62
CA TYR A 120 8.65 -4.07 9.35
C TYR A 120 10.00 -3.97 8.62
N GLY A 121 11.07 -3.78 9.35
CA GLY A 121 12.44 -3.82 8.85
C GLY A 121 12.91 -2.59 8.09
N CYS A 122 12.18 -1.47 8.05
CA CYS A 122 12.68 -0.21 7.51
C CYS A 122 13.63 0.45 8.52
N THR A 123 14.76 0.96 8.01
CA THR A 123 15.77 1.65 8.83
C THR A 123 15.32 3.08 9.10
N ASP A 124 15.53 3.54 10.34
CA ASP A 124 15.18 4.91 10.75
C ASP A 124 16.27 5.91 10.33
N GLN A 125 16.22 6.33 9.07
CA GLN A 125 17.15 7.31 8.50
C GLN A 125 16.86 8.73 8.98
N VAL A 126 17.89 9.57 9.07
CA VAL A 126 17.78 11.02 9.36
C VAL A 126 17.88 11.79 8.06
N TYR A 127 16.93 12.69 7.82
CA TYR A 127 16.96 13.64 6.70
C TYR A 127 17.27 15.04 7.24
N PRO A 128 18.34 15.69 6.77
CA PRO A 128 18.63 17.07 7.16
C PRO A 128 17.49 18.04 6.79
N TYR A 129 16.85 17.79 5.66
CA TYR A 129 15.72 18.60 5.19
C TYR A 129 14.77 17.77 4.31
N ILE A 130 13.47 17.86 4.58
CA ILE A 130 12.39 17.32 3.74
C ILE A 130 11.38 18.42 3.47
N LYS A 131 10.96 18.53 2.21
CA LYS A 131 9.88 19.42 1.77
C LYS A 131 8.72 18.61 1.22
N GLN A 132 7.53 18.89 1.72
CA GLN A 132 6.24 18.55 1.13
C GLN A 132 5.74 19.77 0.36
N ASP A 133 5.42 19.64 -0.92
CA ASP A 133 5.03 20.76 -1.77
C ASP A 133 3.73 20.42 -2.51
N ASN A 134 2.60 20.89 -2.00
CA ASN A 134 1.28 20.66 -2.56
C ASN A 134 1.00 19.17 -2.86
N GLU A 135 1.44 18.30 -1.98
CA GLU A 135 1.24 16.85 -2.06
C GLU A 135 0.62 16.30 -0.77
N THR A 136 0.07 15.08 -0.82
CA THR A 136 -0.49 14.42 0.36
C THR A 136 0.60 13.83 1.24
N ASP A 137 0.32 13.62 2.54
CA ASP A 137 1.24 12.97 3.47
C ASP A 137 1.66 11.59 2.95
N PHE A 138 0.71 10.81 2.41
CA PHE A 138 1.00 9.48 1.88
C PHE A 138 1.78 9.51 0.57
N ALA A 139 1.61 10.52 -0.29
CA ALA A 139 2.43 10.66 -1.50
C ALA A 139 3.90 10.96 -1.15
N LEU A 140 4.13 11.88 -0.21
CA LEU A 140 5.46 12.15 0.31
C LEU A 140 6.06 10.89 0.95
N PHE A 141 5.32 10.21 1.82
CA PHE A 141 5.83 9.03 2.53
C PHE A 141 6.14 7.87 1.56
N HIS A 142 5.28 7.62 0.59
CA HIS A 142 5.54 6.63 -0.47
C HIS A 142 6.84 6.94 -1.23
N ARG A 143 7.08 8.21 -1.56
CA ARG A 143 8.31 8.65 -2.22
C ARG A 143 9.55 8.39 -1.37
N LEU A 144 9.47 8.66 -0.06
CA LEU A 144 10.56 8.35 0.88
C LEU A 144 10.78 6.83 1.01
N CYS A 145 9.71 6.05 1.13
CA CYS A 145 9.80 4.59 1.14
C CYS A 145 10.52 4.05 -0.10
N THR A 146 10.15 4.55 -1.29
CA THR A 146 10.79 4.13 -2.55
C THR A 146 12.29 4.42 -2.55
N LEU A 147 12.72 5.59 -2.07
CA LEU A 147 14.13 5.96 -1.95
C LEU A 147 14.90 5.07 -0.96
N GLU A 148 14.27 4.66 0.12
CA GLU A 148 14.88 3.81 1.15
C GLU A 148 14.76 2.30 0.83
N GLY A 149 14.18 1.92 -0.32
CA GLY A 149 13.95 0.53 -0.68
C GLY A 149 12.89 -0.14 0.18
N CYS A 150 11.97 0.64 0.71
CA CYS A 150 10.80 0.22 1.48
C CYS A 150 9.53 0.41 0.66
N GLN A 151 8.45 -0.16 1.15
CA GLN A 151 7.09 0.06 0.65
C GLN A 151 6.18 0.51 1.79
N MET A 152 5.01 1.02 1.45
CA MET A 152 3.97 1.33 2.40
C MET A 152 2.62 0.78 1.96
N LEU A 153 1.79 0.42 2.90
CA LEU A 153 0.38 0.13 2.69
C LEU A 153 -0.45 0.62 3.89
N ILE A 154 -1.75 0.76 3.68
CA ILE A 154 -2.70 1.07 4.75
C ILE A 154 -3.64 -0.12 4.88
N PHE A 155 -3.65 -0.75 6.06
CA PHE A 155 -4.49 -1.89 6.36
C PHE A 155 -5.00 -1.83 7.80
N ASP A 156 -6.27 -2.12 8.01
CA ASP A 156 -6.92 -2.22 9.33
C ASP A 156 -6.64 -1.02 10.25
N GLY A 157 -6.77 0.21 9.71
CA GLY A 157 -6.51 1.42 10.47
C GLY A 157 -5.05 1.69 10.83
N LYS A 158 -4.12 1.03 10.12
CA LYS A 158 -2.68 1.17 10.33
C LYS A 158 -1.99 1.63 9.06
N LEU A 159 -1.03 2.53 9.20
CA LEU A 159 -0.02 2.79 8.19
C LEU A 159 1.15 1.83 8.42
N LEU A 160 1.43 0.97 7.47
CA LEU A 160 2.52 -0.01 7.53
C LEU A 160 3.65 0.47 6.62
N ALA A 161 4.89 0.44 7.11
CA ALA A 161 6.08 0.54 6.26
C ALA A 161 6.86 -0.77 6.37
N TYR A 162 7.27 -1.32 5.25
CA TYR A 162 8.01 -2.58 5.25
C TYR A 162 9.14 -2.58 4.23
N ASN A 163 10.22 -3.26 4.60
CA ASN A 163 11.33 -3.55 3.70
C ASN A 163 11.09 -4.91 3.06
N GLU A 164 10.96 -4.95 1.73
CA GLU A 164 10.64 -6.18 1.00
C GLU A 164 11.69 -7.27 1.24
N GLN A 165 13.00 -6.92 1.24
CA GLN A 165 14.07 -7.90 1.50
C GLN A 165 14.01 -8.48 2.93
N TYR A 166 13.60 -7.66 3.90
CA TYR A 166 13.37 -8.14 5.26
C TYR A 166 12.23 -9.15 5.30
N ILE A 167 11.11 -8.86 4.64
CA ILE A 167 9.95 -9.77 4.57
C ILE A 167 10.31 -11.05 3.81
N GLU A 168 10.99 -10.95 2.66
CA GLU A 168 11.45 -12.09 1.85
C GLU A 168 12.41 -13.01 2.63
N GLY A 169 13.15 -12.47 3.60
CA GLY A 169 14.04 -13.22 4.48
C GLY A 169 13.35 -13.94 5.65
N GLN A 170 12.04 -13.69 5.88
CA GLN A 170 11.31 -14.35 6.95
C GLN A 170 10.90 -15.77 6.57
N THR A 171 10.57 -16.58 7.58
CA THR A 171 9.99 -17.91 7.34
C THR A 171 8.64 -17.74 6.62
N PRO A 172 8.41 -18.45 5.50
CA PRO A 172 7.12 -18.39 4.81
C PRO A 172 5.96 -18.77 5.74
N ALA A 173 4.91 -17.95 5.74
CA ALA A 173 3.70 -18.20 6.53
C ALA A 173 2.94 -19.43 6.03
N GLY A 174 3.13 -19.82 4.77
CA GLY A 174 2.47 -20.96 4.17
C GLY A 174 2.90 -21.18 2.72
N SER A 175 2.35 -22.19 2.11
CA SER A 175 2.50 -22.50 0.69
C SER A 175 1.15 -22.52 0.00
N LEU A 176 1.12 -22.03 -1.24
CA LEU A 176 -0.07 -22.08 -2.09
C LEU A 176 0.21 -22.97 -3.29
N SER A 177 -0.74 -23.84 -3.61
CA SER A 177 -0.73 -24.61 -4.84
C SER A 177 -1.84 -24.14 -5.76
N VAL A 178 -1.56 -24.10 -7.05
CA VAL A 178 -2.58 -23.84 -8.07
C VAL A 178 -3.50 -25.06 -8.16
N ASP A 179 -4.81 -24.84 -8.22
CA ASP A 179 -5.77 -25.94 -8.41
C ASP A 179 -5.57 -26.57 -9.80
N GLU A 180 -5.86 -27.87 -9.95
CA GLU A 180 -5.63 -28.63 -11.20
C GLU A 180 -6.24 -27.96 -12.44
N ASN A 181 -7.37 -27.28 -12.28
CA ASN A 181 -8.04 -26.50 -13.33
C ASN A 181 -7.81 -24.99 -13.19
N GLY A 182 -6.86 -24.58 -12.34
CA GLY A 182 -6.56 -23.18 -12.10
C GLY A 182 -5.80 -22.53 -13.25
N VAL A 183 -6.08 -21.24 -13.49
CA VAL A 183 -5.31 -20.45 -14.44
C VAL A 183 -4.01 -20.02 -13.77
N PHE A 184 -2.89 -20.29 -14.44
CA PHE A 184 -1.56 -19.87 -14.02
C PHE A 184 -0.80 -19.26 -15.21
N SER A 185 -0.12 -18.17 -14.98
CA SER A 185 0.86 -17.61 -15.90
C SER A 185 2.08 -17.12 -15.12
N TYR A 186 3.24 -17.22 -15.75
CA TYR A 186 4.50 -16.75 -15.20
C TYR A 186 5.33 -16.11 -16.30
N GLU A 187 5.90 -14.96 -16.03
CA GLU A 187 6.74 -14.22 -16.94
C GLU A 187 8.08 -13.92 -16.28
N ASP A 188 9.17 -14.17 -16.99
CA ASP A 188 10.53 -13.89 -16.54
C ASP A 188 11.18 -12.87 -17.46
N ASN A 189 11.16 -11.61 -17.04
CA ASN A 189 11.70 -10.44 -17.73
C ASN A 189 13.06 -10.01 -17.18
N ARG A 190 13.86 -10.94 -16.62
CA ARG A 190 15.18 -10.60 -16.06
C ARG A 190 16.13 -9.95 -17.05
N GLY A 191 15.93 -10.15 -18.36
CA GLY A 191 16.69 -9.45 -19.41
C GLY A 191 16.51 -7.92 -19.38
N GLY A 192 15.41 -7.43 -18.85
CA GLY A 192 15.13 -5.99 -18.68
C GLY A 192 15.65 -5.38 -17.37
N MET A 193 16.28 -6.17 -16.49
CA MET A 193 16.81 -5.66 -15.22
C MET A 193 18.03 -4.76 -15.43
N TYR A 194 18.17 -3.79 -14.51
CA TYR A 194 19.39 -3.00 -14.41
C TYR A 194 20.42 -3.69 -13.50
N GLY A 195 21.69 -3.67 -13.90
CA GLY A 195 22.79 -4.19 -13.08
C GLY A 195 23.25 -3.22 -12.01
N SER A 196 23.07 -1.93 -12.24
CA SER A 196 23.45 -0.88 -11.28
C SER A 196 22.53 0.33 -11.36
N CYS A 197 22.59 1.19 -10.33
CA CYS A 197 21.97 2.49 -10.33
C CYS A 197 22.99 3.56 -9.99
N GLU A 198 22.95 4.67 -10.71
CA GLU A 198 23.79 5.85 -10.49
C GLU A 198 22.90 7.07 -10.26
N ILE A 199 23.18 7.81 -9.19
CA ILE A 199 22.51 9.07 -8.84
C ILE A 199 23.53 10.19 -8.89
N ALA A 200 23.15 11.29 -9.51
CA ALA A 200 23.87 12.57 -9.43
C ALA A 200 22.86 13.66 -9.06
N SER A 201 23.15 14.43 -8.01
CA SER A 201 22.29 15.52 -7.52
C SER A 201 23.16 16.63 -6.94
N GLY A 202 23.26 17.74 -7.66
CA GLY A 202 24.15 18.87 -7.31
C GLY A 202 25.61 18.40 -7.26
N SER A 203 26.24 18.60 -6.12
CA SER A 203 27.65 18.22 -5.86
C SER A 203 27.81 16.76 -5.38
N TYR A 204 26.72 16.03 -5.17
CA TYR A 204 26.75 14.67 -4.63
C TYR A 204 26.42 13.65 -5.67
N SER A 205 27.10 12.50 -5.57
CA SER A 205 26.83 11.36 -6.45
C SER A 205 26.95 10.04 -5.67
N GLY A 206 26.24 9.05 -6.11
CA GLY A 206 26.30 7.71 -5.51
C GLY A 206 25.98 6.63 -6.53
N LYS A 207 26.55 5.45 -6.31
CA LYS A 207 26.36 4.28 -7.15
C LYS A 207 26.09 3.06 -6.28
N PHE A 208 25.18 2.21 -6.74
CA PHE A 208 25.00 0.85 -6.20
C PHE A 208 25.01 -0.16 -7.33
N ILE A 209 25.76 -1.24 -7.16
CA ILE A 209 25.91 -2.33 -8.13
C ILE A 209 25.30 -3.59 -7.51
N ALA A 210 24.22 -4.11 -8.11
CA ALA A 210 23.59 -5.37 -7.71
C ALA A 210 24.13 -6.55 -8.52
N ASN A 211 24.47 -6.33 -9.80
CA ASN A 211 25.03 -7.35 -10.69
C ASN A 211 26.06 -6.71 -11.63
N SER A 212 27.32 -6.99 -11.39
CA SER A 212 28.43 -6.46 -12.19
C SER A 212 28.51 -7.05 -13.61
N SER A 213 27.90 -8.22 -13.84
CA SER A 213 27.84 -8.83 -15.18
C SER A 213 26.76 -8.19 -16.08
N ASN A 214 25.85 -7.40 -15.52
CA ASN A 214 24.85 -6.65 -16.28
C ASN A 214 25.30 -5.20 -16.42
N SER A 215 25.55 -4.77 -17.64
CA SER A 215 26.03 -3.41 -17.95
C SER A 215 24.93 -2.34 -17.97
N SER A 216 23.65 -2.72 -17.86
CA SER A 216 22.53 -1.78 -17.84
C SER A 216 22.55 -0.93 -16.58
N VAL A 217 22.49 0.40 -16.74
CA VAL A 217 22.59 1.37 -15.64
C VAL A 217 21.31 2.18 -15.56
N LEU A 218 20.66 2.16 -14.41
CA LEU A 218 19.53 3.04 -14.08
C LEU A 218 20.07 4.41 -13.63
N ARG A 219 19.58 5.50 -14.24
CA ARG A 219 19.92 6.89 -13.88
C ARG A 219 18.64 7.70 -13.63
N PRO A 220 18.00 7.53 -12.49
CA PRO A 220 16.75 8.22 -12.17
C PRO A 220 17.02 9.65 -11.66
N ALA A 221 16.05 10.54 -11.86
CA ALA A 221 15.98 11.79 -11.11
C ALA A 221 15.60 11.49 -9.64
N VAL A 222 16.25 12.18 -8.70
CA VAL A 222 15.93 12.06 -7.27
C VAL A 222 15.03 13.23 -6.87
N PRO A 223 13.84 12.98 -6.36
CA PRO A 223 12.83 14.02 -6.10
C PRO A 223 13.02 14.76 -4.75
N ILE A 224 14.15 14.56 -4.09
CA ILE A 224 14.52 15.26 -2.85
C ILE A 224 15.96 15.72 -2.93
N GLN A 225 16.33 16.69 -2.10
CA GLN A 225 17.70 17.16 -2.00
C GLN A 225 18.60 16.07 -1.40
N VAL A 226 19.65 15.69 -2.13
CA VAL A 226 20.69 14.79 -1.63
C VAL A 226 21.75 15.59 -0.90
N THR A 227 22.16 15.13 0.29
CA THR A 227 23.03 15.87 1.19
C THR A 227 24.41 15.23 1.36
N SER A 228 24.62 14.02 0.83
CA SER A 228 25.92 13.34 0.85
C SER A 228 26.01 12.23 -0.20
N ASN A 229 27.24 11.84 -0.54
CA ASN A 229 27.48 10.68 -1.43
C ASN A 229 26.95 9.37 -0.83
N ALA A 230 27.01 9.22 0.48
CA ALA A 230 26.48 8.05 1.17
C ALA A 230 24.95 7.95 1.04
N GLU A 231 24.27 9.08 1.14
CA GLU A 231 22.83 9.17 0.91
C GLU A 231 22.48 8.87 -0.55
N ALA A 232 23.22 9.43 -1.51
CA ALA A 232 23.04 9.13 -2.92
C ALA A 232 23.20 7.62 -3.21
N ALA A 233 24.19 6.96 -2.64
CA ALA A 233 24.40 5.52 -2.79
C ALA A 233 23.28 4.70 -2.16
N ARG A 234 22.76 5.11 -1.00
CA ARG A 234 21.60 4.51 -0.34
C ARG A 234 20.34 4.59 -1.21
N PHE A 235 20.04 5.77 -1.75
CA PHE A 235 18.91 5.96 -2.67
C PHE A 235 19.08 5.18 -3.98
N ALA A 236 20.32 5.09 -4.50
CA ALA A 236 20.60 4.26 -5.67
C ALA A 236 20.25 2.79 -5.42
N LYS A 237 20.52 2.26 -4.23
CA LYS A 237 20.14 0.90 -3.81
C LYS A 237 18.61 0.74 -3.78
N GLY A 238 17.88 1.65 -3.14
CA GLY A 238 16.43 1.60 -3.03
C GLY A 238 15.74 1.69 -4.39
N LEU A 239 16.16 2.64 -5.21
CA LEU A 239 15.59 2.84 -6.55
C LEU A 239 15.88 1.67 -7.50
N LEU A 240 17.08 1.08 -7.43
CA LEU A 240 17.43 -0.12 -8.21
C LEU A 240 16.54 -1.30 -7.81
N ARG A 241 16.33 -1.50 -6.51
CA ARG A 241 15.42 -2.54 -6.01
C ARG A 241 14.01 -2.33 -6.56
N ASN A 242 13.48 -1.13 -6.44
CA ASN A 242 12.13 -0.81 -6.92
C ASN A 242 11.98 -0.98 -8.44
N ALA A 243 13.01 -0.68 -9.23
CA ALA A 243 12.99 -0.87 -10.68
C ALA A 243 13.01 -2.36 -11.08
N ASN A 244 13.74 -3.18 -10.33
CA ASN A 244 13.99 -4.59 -10.70
C ASN A 244 12.98 -5.58 -10.09
N LYS A 245 12.17 -5.19 -9.11
CA LYS A 245 11.33 -6.12 -8.35
C LYS A 245 10.28 -6.87 -9.18
N PHE A 246 9.82 -6.27 -10.28
CA PHE A 246 8.87 -6.89 -11.20
C PHE A 246 9.52 -7.61 -12.39
N ALA A 247 10.83 -7.89 -12.32
CA ALA A 247 11.52 -8.68 -13.35
C ALA A 247 10.95 -10.10 -13.48
N ARG A 248 10.31 -10.58 -12.45
CA ARG A 248 9.51 -11.81 -12.48
C ARG A 248 8.11 -11.48 -11.98
N SER A 249 7.12 -11.85 -12.75
CA SER A 249 5.71 -11.67 -12.41
C SER A 249 4.92 -12.93 -12.73
N GLY A 250 3.79 -13.10 -12.07
CA GLY A 250 2.93 -14.23 -12.32
C GLY A 250 1.51 -13.93 -11.88
N TYR A 251 0.60 -14.69 -12.44
CA TYR A 251 -0.81 -14.67 -12.10
C TYR A 251 -1.29 -16.09 -11.88
N PHE A 252 -2.11 -16.30 -10.86
CA PHE A 252 -2.85 -17.54 -10.69
C PHE A 252 -4.25 -17.26 -10.16
N SER A 253 -5.17 -18.14 -10.48
CA SER A 253 -6.55 -18.13 -9.96
C SER A 253 -6.76 -19.36 -9.09
N LYS A 254 -7.43 -19.16 -7.97
CA LYS A 254 -7.75 -20.20 -7.00
C LYS A 254 -9.11 -19.92 -6.37
N SER A 255 -9.81 -20.98 -5.96
CA SER A 255 -10.99 -20.85 -5.10
C SER A 255 -10.65 -20.09 -3.82
N LEU A 256 -11.65 -19.47 -3.18
CA LEU A 256 -11.50 -18.59 -2.04
C LEU A 256 -10.51 -19.15 -0.99
N MET A 257 -9.46 -18.39 -0.75
CA MET A 257 -8.49 -18.67 0.30
C MET A 257 -8.78 -17.76 1.48
N THR A 258 -9.11 -18.34 2.63
CA THR A 258 -9.34 -17.60 3.86
C THR A 258 -8.04 -17.52 4.68
N GLY A 259 -7.80 -16.37 5.33
CA GLY A 259 -6.67 -16.20 6.24
C GLY A 259 -5.39 -15.65 5.60
N TYR A 260 -5.45 -15.18 4.36
CA TYR A 260 -4.35 -14.48 3.71
C TYR A 260 -4.69 -13.00 3.53
N ALA A 261 -3.72 -12.14 3.81
CA ALA A 261 -3.73 -10.71 3.49
C ALA A 261 -2.57 -10.40 2.53
N ALA A 262 -2.71 -9.34 1.75
CA ALA A 262 -1.64 -8.87 0.88
C ALA A 262 -0.48 -8.27 1.68
#